data_9ce81bc3b911c960ac501d6edde9bef8
#
_entry.id   9ce81bc3b911c960ac501d6edde9bef8
#
_cell.length_a   1.000
_cell.length_b   1.000
_cell.length_c   1.000
_cell.angle_alpha   90.00
_cell.angle_beta   90.00
_cell.angle_gamma   90.00
#
_symmetry.space_group_name_H-M   'P 1'
#
loop_
_entity.id
_entity.type
_entity.pdbx_description
1 polymer ?
#
loop_
_entity_poly.entity_id
_entity_poly.type
_entity_poly.pdbx_seq_one_letter_code
_entity_poly.pdbx_strand_id
1 'polypeptide(L)'
;MEKGRKEVRPEKIKEVEDLANSIKSYEVIGLLNLYKTPASALQKIKTYFRGKAVIKVSKKRILLRALDKAGKQNIKEFVVGYPALILTNINSFKIYNNLRKRKIPASAKAGDTAIRNIEVKAGPTDLMPGPAISTLTKVKIPAKVEGGKIAIMKDVMVCKAGEKISLELAAALQLLKLQPMEVGLNVVVMEEKGTLYKAEQLFVDEDKVLIDIQRAIQNAFNLSINSGYPTKETIGFMISKAYLGAKQLAKETKMEV
;
A
#
# COMPACT_ATOMS: atom_id res chain seq x y z
N MET A 1 -3.80 49.88 3.69
CA MET A 1 -5.15 49.25 3.66
C MET A 1 -5.05 47.86 4.25
N GLU A 2 -5.27 47.70 5.53
CA GLU A 2 -5.36 46.40 6.21
C GLU A 2 -6.62 45.66 5.74
N LYS A 3 -6.44 44.60 4.97
CA LYS A 3 -7.54 43.67 4.66
C LYS A 3 -8.00 43.02 5.97
N GLY A 4 -9.15 43.46 6.46
CA GLY A 4 -9.78 42.99 7.69
C GLY A 4 -9.72 41.45 7.80
N ARG A 5 -9.05 40.95 8.80
CA ARG A 5 -9.05 39.53 9.17
C ARG A 5 -10.49 39.17 9.53
N LYS A 6 -11.16 38.41 8.66
CA LYS A 6 -12.47 37.84 8.98
C LYS A 6 -12.33 37.04 10.28
N GLU A 7 -13.16 37.34 11.27
CA GLU A 7 -13.22 36.61 12.53
C GLU A 7 -13.32 35.11 12.27
N VAL A 8 -12.47 34.35 12.95
CA VAL A 8 -12.43 32.91 12.78
C VAL A 8 -13.66 32.31 13.48
N ARG A 9 -14.53 31.64 12.73
CA ARG A 9 -15.73 30.99 13.29
C ARG A 9 -15.38 30.13 14.51
N PRO A 10 -16.11 30.24 15.62
CA PRO A 10 -15.80 29.52 16.87
C PRO A 10 -15.75 27.99 16.68
N GLU A 11 -16.56 27.43 15.78
CA GLU A 11 -16.56 26.02 15.41
C GLU A 11 -15.16 25.52 14.95
N LYS A 12 -14.44 26.35 14.18
CA LYS A 12 -13.11 25.99 13.69
C LYS A 12 -12.05 26.01 14.79
N ILE A 13 -12.23 26.85 15.80
CA ILE A 13 -11.34 26.91 16.96
C ILE A 13 -11.53 25.64 17.77
N LYS A 14 -12.78 25.25 18.04
CA LYS A 14 -13.10 23.98 18.72
C LYS A 14 -12.54 22.77 17.96
N GLU A 15 -12.71 22.73 16.62
CA GLU A 15 -12.16 21.63 15.80
C GLU A 15 -10.63 21.50 15.92
N VAL A 16 -9.91 22.64 15.97
CA VAL A 16 -8.46 22.66 16.18
C VAL A 16 -8.09 22.13 17.58
N GLU A 17 -8.86 22.50 18.62
CA GLU A 17 -8.61 22.05 19.99
C GLU A 17 -8.89 20.55 20.15
N ASP A 18 -10.01 20.08 19.63
CA ASP A 18 -10.38 18.65 19.65
C ASP A 18 -9.35 17.78 18.90
N LEU A 19 -8.83 18.30 17.77
CA LEU A 19 -7.77 17.63 17.04
C LEU A 19 -6.45 17.64 17.82
N ALA A 20 -6.05 18.76 18.40
CA ALA A 20 -4.83 18.88 19.18
C ALA A 20 -4.84 17.98 20.42
N ASN A 21 -5.97 17.93 21.13
CA ASN A 21 -6.17 17.03 22.28
C ASN A 21 -6.10 15.56 21.84
N SER A 22 -6.74 15.23 20.72
CA SER A 22 -6.65 13.87 20.16
C SER A 22 -5.24 13.49 19.77
N ILE A 23 -4.47 14.40 19.16
CA ILE A 23 -3.06 14.17 18.81
C ILE A 23 -2.21 13.86 20.05
N LYS A 24 -2.46 14.57 21.17
CA LYS A 24 -1.73 14.36 22.42
C LYS A 24 -2.09 13.05 23.14
N SER A 25 -3.29 12.50 22.91
CA SER A 25 -3.77 11.30 23.58
C SER A 25 -3.27 9.98 22.96
N TYR A 26 -2.66 10.02 21.78
CA TYR A 26 -2.15 8.83 21.08
C TYR A 26 -0.63 8.87 20.92
N GLU A 27 0.02 7.70 21.03
CA GLU A 27 1.48 7.59 20.90
C GLU A 27 1.93 7.64 19.45
N VAL A 28 1.12 7.14 18.52
CA VAL A 28 1.43 7.04 17.09
C VAL A 28 0.49 7.95 16.30
N ILE A 29 1.11 8.81 15.52
CA ILE A 29 0.43 9.80 14.67
C ILE A 29 0.88 9.54 13.23
N GLY A 30 -0.04 9.19 12.34
CA GLY A 30 0.26 9.04 10.92
C GLY A 30 -0.40 10.13 10.10
N LEU A 31 0.30 10.59 9.08
CA LEU A 31 -0.23 11.48 8.05
C LEU A 31 -0.56 10.65 6.81
N LEU A 32 -1.81 10.74 6.38
CA LEU A 32 -2.32 10.07 5.20
C LEU A 32 -2.60 11.09 4.09
N ASN A 33 -2.43 10.68 2.84
CA ASN A 33 -2.91 11.43 1.70
C ASN A 33 -4.10 10.71 1.06
N LEU A 34 -5.26 11.38 1.04
CA LEU A 34 -6.51 10.85 0.49
C LEU A 34 -6.68 11.15 -1.01
N TYR A 35 -5.62 11.53 -1.71
CA TYR A 35 -5.71 11.80 -3.14
C TYR A 35 -6.24 10.57 -3.90
N LYS A 36 -7.26 10.79 -4.74
CA LYS A 36 -7.96 9.74 -5.49
C LYS A 36 -8.67 8.65 -4.64
N THR A 37 -8.79 8.81 -3.33
CA THR A 37 -9.50 7.86 -2.48
C THR A 37 -11.01 8.13 -2.50
N PRO A 38 -11.86 7.19 -2.96
CA PRO A 38 -13.32 7.34 -2.90
C PRO A 38 -13.83 7.40 -1.46
N ALA A 39 -14.89 8.17 -1.23
CA ALA A 39 -15.48 8.29 0.11
C ALA A 39 -15.98 6.94 0.67
N SER A 40 -16.51 6.08 -0.20
CA SER A 40 -16.94 4.73 0.16
C SER A 40 -15.79 3.85 0.65
N ALA A 41 -14.61 3.93 -0.01
CA ALA A 41 -13.42 3.22 0.41
C ALA A 41 -12.91 3.74 1.77
N LEU A 42 -12.87 5.07 1.95
CA LEU A 42 -12.48 5.68 3.22
C LEU A 42 -13.39 5.22 4.37
N GLN A 43 -14.70 5.15 4.15
CA GLN A 43 -15.64 4.69 5.17
C GLN A 43 -15.42 3.21 5.53
N LYS A 44 -15.26 2.32 4.55
CA LYS A 44 -14.96 0.91 4.79
C LYS A 44 -13.66 0.73 5.59
N ILE A 45 -12.62 1.51 5.27
CA ILE A 45 -11.36 1.47 6.01
C ILE A 45 -11.54 2.01 7.43
N LYS A 46 -12.27 3.12 7.62
CA LYS A 46 -12.60 3.65 8.96
C LYS A 46 -13.33 2.62 9.82
N THR A 47 -14.31 1.92 9.24
CA THR A 47 -15.06 0.86 9.95
C THR A 47 -14.14 -0.29 10.36
N TYR A 48 -13.23 -0.71 9.47
CA TYR A 48 -12.28 -1.78 9.78
C TYR A 48 -11.32 -1.43 10.94
N PHE A 49 -10.84 -0.18 10.96
CA PHE A 49 -9.92 0.29 12.01
C PHE A 49 -10.64 0.79 13.27
N ARG A 50 -11.96 0.71 13.34
CA ARG A 50 -12.74 1.11 14.52
C ARG A 50 -12.29 0.32 15.75
N GLY A 51 -11.95 1.02 16.83
CA GLY A 51 -11.38 0.43 18.05
C GLY A 51 -9.86 0.21 18.02
N LYS A 52 -9.20 0.25 16.84
CA LYS A 52 -7.74 0.09 16.70
C LYS A 52 -7.03 1.39 16.36
N ALA A 53 -7.65 2.21 15.54
CA ALA A 53 -7.14 3.50 15.13
C ALA A 53 -8.28 4.47 14.82
N VAL A 54 -8.03 5.75 15.00
CA VAL A 54 -8.97 6.82 14.67
C VAL A 54 -8.47 7.59 13.47
N ILE A 55 -9.27 7.63 12.39
CA ILE A 55 -8.94 8.39 11.19
C ILE A 55 -9.77 9.67 11.19
N LYS A 56 -9.09 10.81 11.34
CA LYS A 56 -9.69 12.15 11.30
C LYS A 56 -9.31 12.87 10.00
N VAL A 57 -10.32 13.34 9.28
CA VAL A 57 -10.15 14.10 8.06
C VAL A 57 -10.54 15.53 8.35
N SER A 58 -9.65 16.47 8.07
CA SER A 58 -9.90 17.89 8.27
C SER A 58 -9.20 18.74 7.21
N LYS A 59 -9.57 20.02 7.12
CA LYS A 59 -8.94 20.94 6.18
C LYS A 59 -7.46 21.15 6.52
N LYS A 60 -6.61 21.21 5.50
CA LYS A 60 -5.17 21.40 5.64
C LYS A 60 -4.79 22.49 6.67
N ARG A 61 -5.45 23.67 6.62
CA ARG A 61 -5.18 24.78 7.55
C ARG A 61 -5.53 24.48 9.00
N ILE A 62 -6.59 23.71 9.25
CA ILE A 62 -7.01 23.29 10.61
C ILE A 62 -6.00 22.30 11.16
N LEU A 63 -5.63 21.32 10.32
CA LEU A 63 -4.67 20.28 10.66
C LEU A 63 -3.28 20.86 11.00
N LEU A 64 -2.78 21.80 10.19
CA LEU A 64 -1.52 22.49 10.47
C LEU A 64 -1.54 23.21 11.81
N ARG A 65 -2.64 23.92 12.14
CA ARG A 65 -2.78 24.61 13.44
C ARG A 65 -2.90 23.64 14.62
N ALA A 66 -3.56 22.49 14.42
CA ALA A 66 -3.67 21.46 15.44
C ALA A 66 -2.31 20.82 15.74
N LEU A 67 -1.50 20.55 14.72
CA LEU A 67 -0.12 20.05 14.84
C LEU A 67 0.77 21.07 15.58
N ASP A 68 0.65 22.38 15.27
CA ASP A 68 1.37 23.44 15.97
C ASP A 68 1.02 23.46 17.47
N LYS A 69 -0.29 23.41 17.82
CA LYS A 69 -0.74 23.36 19.23
C LYS A 69 -0.33 22.07 19.95
N ALA A 70 -0.17 20.98 19.22
CA ALA A 70 0.28 19.69 19.77
C ALA A 70 1.82 19.58 19.87
N GLY A 71 2.60 20.54 19.36
CA GLY A 71 4.07 20.52 19.38
C GLY A 71 4.70 19.57 18.35
N LYS A 72 3.94 19.10 17.34
CA LYS A 72 4.36 18.14 16.31
C LYS A 72 4.76 18.84 15.00
N GLN A 73 5.77 19.69 15.06
CA GLN A 73 6.21 20.49 13.91
C GLN A 73 6.84 19.62 12.79
N ASN A 74 7.51 18.54 13.14
CA ASN A 74 8.20 17.65 12.20
C ASN A 74 7.25 17.05 11.15
N ILE A 75 5.99 16.75 11.52
CA ILE A 75 4.99 16.20 10.59
C ILE A 75 4.46 17.28 9.63
N LYS A 76 4.51 18.54 10.01
CA LYS A 76 3.92 19.66 9.29
C LYS A 76 4.50 19.84 7.88
N GLU A 77 5.78 19.58 7.69
CA GLU A 77 6.47 19.68 6.40
C GLU A 77 5.91 18.70 5.36
N PHE A 78 5.39 17.56 5.82
CA PHE A 78 4.86 16.51 4.97
C PHE A 78 3.38 16.67 4.63
N VAL A 79 2.70 17.70 5.12
CA VAL A 79 1.28 17.95 4.87
C VAL A 79 1.07 18.46 3.45
N VAL A 80 0.83 17.56 2.50
CA VAL A 80 0.61 17.85 1.09
C VAL A 80 -0.74 17.28 0.62
N GLY A 81 -1.38 17.94 -0.34
CA GLY A 81 -2.60 17.46 -0.98
C GLY A 81 -3.83 17.42 -0.06
N TYR A 82 -4.48 16.26 0.05
CA TYR A 82 -5.68 16.02 0.85
C TYR A 82 -5.32 15.26 2.13
N PRO A 83 -4.85 15.96 3.18
CA PRO A 83 -4.32 15.30 4.36
C PRO A 83 -5.44 14.76 5.26
N ALA A 84 -5.18 13.59 5.85
CA ALA A 84 -5.91 13.05 6.97
C ALA A 84 -4.93 12.55 8.03
N LEU A 85 -5.37 12.50 9.29
CA LEU A 85 -4.60 11.94 10.39
C LEU A 85 -5.13 10.55 10.74
N ILE A 86 -4.21 9.64 11.00
CA ILE A 86 -4.47 8.39 11.68
C ILE A 86 -3.80 8.44 13.05
N LEU A 87 -4.56 8.17 14.09
CA LEU A 87 -4.15 8.20 15.49
C LEU A 87 -4.34 6.81 16.07
N THR A 88 -3.31 6.25 16.68
CA THR A 88 -3.34 4.89 17.21
C THR A 88 -2.30 4.70 18.32
N ASN A 89 -2.49 3.66 19.14
CA ASN A 89 -1.48 3.20 20.11
C ASN A 89 -0.79 1.91 19.61
N ILE A 90 -1.09 1.48 18.37
CA ILE A 90 -0.45 0.33 17.75
C ILE A 90 0.81 0.81 17.06
N ASN A 91 1.87 -0.01 17.12
CA ASN A 91 3.15 0.25 16.46
C ASN A 91 2.99 0.66 14.98
N SER A 92 3.78 1.65 14.55
CA SER A 92 3.73 2.26 13.21
C SER A 92 3.87 1.24 12.08
N PHE A 93 4.75 0.26 12.21
CA PHE A 93 4.97 -0.79 11.20
C PHE A 93 3.76 -1.71 11.05
N LYS A 94 3.14 -2.12 12.18
CA LYS A 94 1.94 -2.97 12.16
C LYS A 94 0.75 -2.26 11.52
N ILE A 95 0.54 -0.98 11.85
CA ILE A 95 -0.57 -0.22 11.28
C ILE A 95 -0.35 0.06 9.80
N TYR A 96 0.89 0.36 9.38
CA TYR A 96 1.26 0.55 7.99
C TYR A 96 1.01 -0.71 7.15
N ASN A 97 1.47 -1.88 7.61
CA ASN A 97 1.24 -3.16 6.93
C ASN A 97 -0.26 -3.48 6.83
N ASN A 98 -1.04 -3.20 7.87
CA ASN A 98 -2.48 -3.38 7.85
C ASN A 98 -3.17 -2.45 6.85
N LEU A 99 -2.76 -1.19 6.75
CA LEU A 99 -3.28 -0.24 5.75
C LEU A 99 -2.94 -0.67 4.33
N ARG A 100 -1.73 -1.17 4.10
CA ARG A 100 -1.27 -1.63 2.80
C ARG A 100 -1.99 -2.91 2.33
N LYS A 101 -2.18 -3.89 3.22
CA LYS A 101 -2.90 -5.13 2.93
C LYS A 101 -4.39 -4.89 2.66
N ARG A 102 -4.96 -3.78 3.14
CA ARG A 102 -6.38 -3.43 3.00
C ARG A 102 -6.64 -2.47 1.85
N LYS A 103 -6.37 -2.93 0.65
CA LYS A 103 -6.82 -2.26 -0.56
C LYS A 103 -8.27 -2.60 -0.84
N ILE A 104 -9.02 -1.63 -1.30
CA ILE A 104 -10.45 -1.77 -1.63
C ILE A 104 -10.60 -1.57 -3.13
N PRO A 105 -11.37 -2.44 -3.80
CA PRO A 105 -11.67 -2.26 -5.21
C PRO A 105 -12.39 -0.93 -5.42
N ALA A 106 -12.00 -0.20 -6.46
CA ALA A 106 -12.58 1.07 -6.83
C ALA A 106 -12.75 1.17 -8.34
N SER A 107 -13.72 1.98 -8.75
CA SER A 107 -13.94 2.28 -10.17
C SER A 107 -12.78 3.08 -10.74
N ALA A 108 -12.36 2.76 -11.95
CA ALA A 108 -11.34 3.49 -12.68
C ALA A 108 -11.85 4.88 -13.09
N LYS A 109 -10.97 5.87 -13.07
CA LYS A 109 -11.22 7.21 -13.58
C LYS A 109 -10.36 7.48 -14.81
N ALA A 110 -10.81 8.36 -15.66
CA ALA A 110 -10.01 8.81 -16.79
C ALA A 110 -8.67 9.39 -16.34
N GLY A 111 -7.58 8.94 -17.00
CA GLY A 111 -6.21 9.33 -16.66
C GLY A 111 -5.56 8.53 -15.54
N ASP A 112 -6.25 7.53 -14.97
CA ASP A 112 -5.63 6.57 -14.05
C ASP A 112 -4.76 5.58 -14.84
N THR A 113 -3.71 5.08 -14.22
CA THR A 113 -2.86 4.02 -14.78
C THR A 113 -3.34 2.67 -14.27
N ALA A 114 -3.57 1.72 -15.17
CA ALA A 114 -3.99 0.37 -14.81
C ALA A 114 -2.88 -0.35 -14.00
N ILE A 115 -3.21 -0.85 -12.82
CA ILE A 115 -2.26 -1.57 -11.94
C ILE A 115 -2.07 -3.00 -12.45
N ARG A 116 -3.10 -3.58 -13.06
CA ARG A 116 -3.12 -4.93 -13.61
C ARG A 116 -3.84 -4.94 -14.95
N ASN A 117 -3.71 -6.02 -15.70
CA ASN A 117 -4.49 -6.21 -16.91
C ASN A 117 -5.97 -6.17 -16.58
N ILE A 118 -6.73 -5.39 -17.35
CA ILE A 118 -8.19 -5.29 -17.19
C ILE A 118 -8.85 -6.12 -18.28
N GLU A 119 -9.50 -7.18 -17.85
CA GLU A 119 -10.24 -8.08 -18.71
C GLU A 119 -11.74 -7.96 -18.42
N VAL A 120 -12.52 -7.92 -19.47
CA VAL A 120 -13.97 -7.97 -19.41
C VAL A 120 -14.40 -9.36 -19.86
N LYS A 121 -15.04 -10.11 -18.96
CA LYS A 121 -15.48 -11.48 -19.23
C LYS A 121 -16.75 -11.51 -20.06
N ALA A 122 -16.88 -12.53 -20.89
CA ALA A 122 -18.10 -12.83 -21.63
C ALA A 122 -19.24 -13.16 -20.66
N GLY A 123 -20.46 -12.76 -21.02
CA GLY A 123 -21.65 -13.10 -20.25
C GLY A 123 -22.75 -12.04 -20.34
N PRO A 124 -23.93 -12.35 -19.82
CA PRO A 124 -25.04 -11.41 -19.75
C PRO A 124 -24.75 -10.29 -18.76
N THR A 125 -25.15 -9.07 -19.09
CA THR A 125 -25.04 -7.92 -18.23
C THR A 125 -26.42 -7.41 -17.81
N ASP A 126 -26.49 -6.62 -16.73
CA ASP A 126 -27.75 -5.98 -16.31
C ASP A 126 -28.06 -4.68 -17.06
N LEU A 127 -27.33 -4.40 -18.15
CA LEU A 127 -27.48 -3.18 -18.91
C LEU A 127 -28.63 -3.30 -19.92
N MET A 128 -29.50 -2.29 -19.98
CA MET A 128 -30.51 -2.17 -20.99
C MET A 128 -29.92 -1.71 -22.33
N PRO A 129 -30.49 -2.15 -23.45
CA PRO A 129 -30.10 -1.68 -24.79
C PRO A 129 -30.31 -0.17 -24.89
N GLY A 130 -29.33 0.52 -25.48
CA GLY A 130 -29.37 1.97 -25.63
C GLY A 130 -27.97 2.57 -25.75
N PRO A 131 -27.68 3.77 -25.18
CA PRO A 131 -26.37 4.44 -25.27
C PRO A 131 -25.20 3.59 -24.76
N ALA A 132 -25.47 2.59 -23.91
CA ALA A 132 -24.45 1.71 -23.37
C ALA A 132 -23.76 0.86 -24.46
N ILE A 133 -24.48 0.43 -25.50
CA ILE A 133 -23.90 -0.35 -26.60
C ILE A 133 -22.87 0.49 -27.36
N SER A 134 -23.18 1.73 -27.69
CA SER A 134 -22.24 2.62 -28.38
C SER A 134 -21.00 2.89 -27.55
N THR A 135 -21.13 3.01 -26.24
CA THR A 135 -19.98 3.19 -25.33
C THR A 135 -19.10 1.94 -25.30
N LEU A 136 -19.68 0.74 -25.26
CA LEU A 136 -18.94 -0.53 -25.28
C LEU A 136 -18.23 -0.75 -26.63
N THR A 137 -18.90 -0.43 -27.74
CA THR A 137 -18.34 -0.55 -29.10
C THR A 137 -17.13 0.36 -29.30
N LYS A 138 -17.16 1.61 -28.78
CA LYS A 138 -16.03 2.55 -28.86
C LYS A 138 -14.75 1.99 -28.23
N VAL A 139 -14.88 1.20 -27.18
CA VAL A 139 -13.74 0.55 -26.48
C VAL A 139 -13.47 -0.88 -26.98
N LYS A 140 -14.04 -1.24 -28.16
CA LYS A 140 -13.84 -2.54 -28.83
C LYS A 140 -14.33 -3.74 -28.00
N ILE A 141 -15.31 -3.57 -27.13
CA ILE A 141 -15.96 -4.67 -26.42
C ILE A 141 -17.12 -5.18 -27.28
N PRO A 142 -17.06 -6.44 -27.78
CA PRO A 142 -18.12 -7.01 -28.62
C PRO A 142 -19.34 -7.29 -27.74
N ALA A 143 -20.38 -6.49 -27.92
CA ALA A 143 -21.63 -6.59 -27.19
C ALA A 143 -22.80 -6.87 -28.17
N LYS A 144 -23.73 -7.71 -27.75
CA LYS A 144 -24.97 -8.05 -28.49
C LYS A 144 -26.16 -7.88 -27.56
N VAL A 145 -27.33 -7.64 -28.14
CA VAL A 145 -28.59 -7.64 -27.40
C VAL A 145 -29.17 -9.02 -27.39
N GLU A 146 -29.35 -9.61 -26.22
CA GLU A 146 -29.99 -10.89 -25.99
C GLU A 146 -31.04 -10.78 -24.88
N GLY A 147 -32.24 -11.18 -25.13
CA GLY A 147 -33.32 -11.17 -24.12
C GLY A 147 -33.61 -9.79 -23.52
N GLY A 148 -33.45 -8.69 -24.32
CA GLY A 148 -33.70 -7.34 -23.82
C GLY A 148 -32.58 -6.77 -22.92
N LYS A 149 -31.44 -7.46 -22.80
CA LYS A 149 -30.23 -7.01 -22.08
C LYS A 149 -29.03 -7.09 -23.00
N ILE A 150 -27.96 -6.40 -22.61
CA ILE A 150 -26.69 -6.45 -23.32
C ILE A 150 -25.88 -7.66 -22.80
N ALA A 151 -25.42 -8.50 -23.72
CA ALA A 151 -24.49 -9.59 -23.44
C ALA A 151 -23.14 -9.35 -24.10
N ILE A 152 -22.06 -9.65 -23.41
CA ILE A 152 -20.69 -9.60 -23.93
C ILE A 152 -20.38 -10.95 -24.58
N MET A 153 -19.97 -10.95 -25.84
CA MET A 153 -19.85 -12.16 -26.65
C MET A 153 -18.60 -12.99 -26.34
N LYS A 154 -17.50 -12.34 -25.96
CA LYS A 154 -16.22 -13.01 -25.68
C LYS A 154 -15.39 -12.20 -24.68
N ASP A 155 -14.47 -12.88 -24.04
CA ASP A 155 -13.50 -12.24 -23.15
C ASP A 155 -12.59 -11.30 -23.94
N VAL A 156 -12.46 -10.06 -23.47
CA VAL A 156 -11.64 -9.05 -24.12
C VAL A 156 -10.77 -8.36 -23.10
N MET A 157 -9.46 -8.31 -23.38
CA MET A 157 -8.52 -7.47 -22.65
C MET A 157 -8.66 -6.03 -23.17
N VAL A 158 -9.11 -5.12 -22.31
CA VAL A 158 -9.39 -3.72 -22.66
C VAL A 158 -8.29 -2.75 -22.28
N CYS A 159 -7.40 -3.14 -21.39
CA CYS A 159 -6.26 -2.33 -20.96
C CYS A 159 -5.16 -3.21 -20.36
N LYS A 160 -3.90 -2.98 -20.75
CA LYS A 160 -2.74 -3.64 -20.15
C LYS A 160 -2.26 -2.94 -18.90
N ALA A 161 -1.57 -3.66 -18.02
CA ALA A 161 -0.92 -3.08 -16.87
C ALA A 161 0.07 -1.99 -17.31
N GLY A 162 0.04 -0.82 -16.66
CA GLY A 162 0.86 0.34 -17.00
C GLY A 162 0.25 1.31 -18.02
N GLU A 163 -0.82 0.96 -18.72
CA GLU A 163 -1.49 1.86 -19.66
C GLU A 163 -2.42 2.86 -18.95
N LYS A 164 -2.58 4.04 -19.54
CA LYS A 164 -3.52 5.05 -19.05
C LYS A 164 -4.93 4.72 -19.52
N ILE A 165 -5.87 4.78 -18.60
CA ILE A 165 -7.29 4.54 -18.84
C ILE A 165 -7.90 5.76 -19.53
N SER A 166 -8.45 5.57 -20.74
CA SER A 166 -9.13 6.63 -21.48
C SER A 166 -10.48 6.99 -20.82
N LEU A 167 -11.04 8.13 -21.17
CA LEU A 167 -12.35 8.57 -20.68
C LEU A 167 -13.45 7.56 -21.08
N GLU A 168 -13.38 7.07 -22.30
CA GLU A 168 -14.36 6.12 -22.86
C GLU A 168 -14.28 4.77 -22.15
N LEU A 169 -13.05 4.30 -21.89
CA LEU A 169 -12.83 3.05 -21.16
C LEU A 169 -13.30 3.15 -19.70
N ALA A 170 -13.02 4.27 -19.03
CA ALA A 170 -13.50 4.51 -17.68
C ALA A 170 -15.03 4.49 -17.60
N ALA A 171 -15.71 5.12 -18.59
CA ALA A 171 -17.17 5.11 -18.67
C ALA A 171 -17.72 3.69 -18.91
N ALA A 172 -17.10 2.91 -19.81
CA ALA A 172 -17.51 1.54 -20.08
C ALA A 172 -17.35 0.63 -18.84
N LEU A 173 -16.21 0.72 -18.14
CA LEU A 173 -15.95 -0.03 -16.90
C LEU A 173 -16.93 0.33 -15.79
N GLN A 174 -17.30 1.62 -15.69
CA GLN A 174 -18.28 2.09 -14.72
C GLN A 174 -19.69 1.57 -15.04
N LEU A 175 -20.11 1.57 -16.30
CA LEU A 175 -21.37 0.97 -16.74
C LEU A 175 -21.44 -0.52 -16.40
N LEU A 176 -20.37 -1.26 -16.63
CA LEU A 176 -20.26 -2.68 -16.30
C LEU A 176 -20.09 -2.93 -14.78
N LYS A 177 -20.06 -1.87 -13.94
CA LYS A 177 -19.81 -1.94 -12.49
C LYS A 177 -18.49 -2.65 -12.12
N LEU A 178 -17.55 -2.71 -13.05
CA LEU A 178 -16.23 -3.28 -12.81
C LEU A 178 -15.37 -2.31 -12.00
N GLN A 179 -14.67 -2.86 -11.03
CA GLN A 179 -13.78 -2.10 -10.14
C GLN A 179 -12.34 -2.64 -10.26
N PRO A 180 -11.66 -2.35 -11.38
CA PRO A 180 -10.33 -2.91 -11.65
C PRO A 180 -9.22 -2.27 -10.84
N MET A 181 -9.48 -1.09 -10.25
CA MET A 181 -8.50 -0.36 -9.47
C MET A 181 -8.55 -0.79 -8.01
N GLU A 182 -7.38 -0.84 -7.38
CA GLU A 182 -7.25 -1.07 -5.95
C GLU A 182 -6.80 0.22 -5.29
N VAL A 183 -7.63 0.77 -4.42
CA VAL A 183 -7.35 2.00 -3.70
C VAL A 183 -7.16 1.69 -2.22
N GLY A 184 -6.01 2.10 -1.70
CA GLY A 184 -5.69 2.08 -0.28
C GLY A 184 -5.45 3.49 0.25
N LEU A 185 -5.22 3.61 1.55
CA LEU A 185 -4.78 4.87 2.15
C LEU A 185 -3.26 4.99 1.99
N ASN A 186 -2.84 6.05 1.32
CA ASN A 186 -1.42 6.35 1.18
C ASN A 186 -0.90 7.02 2.45
N VAL A 187 -0.05 6.32 3.17
CA VAL A 187 0.71 6.88 4.29
C VAL A 187 1.83 7.72 3.74
N VAL A 188 1.99 8.94 4.22
CA VAL A 188 3.09 9.84 3.87
C VAL A 188 4.21 9.68 4.88
N VAL A 189 3.85 9.79 6.16
CA VAL A 189 4.78 9.74 7.29
C VAL A 189 4.04 9.29 8.54
N MET A 190 4.74 8.60 9.44
CA MET A 190 4.27 8.28 10.79
C MET A 190 5.28 8.75 11.81
N GLU A 191 4.79 9.25 12.94
CA GLU A 191 5.59 9.59 14.10
C GLU A 191 5.22 8.66 15.25
N GLU A 192 6.20 8.01 15.84
CA GLU A 192 6.09 7.18 17.02
C GLU A 192 7.12 7.62 18.04
N LYS A 193 6.68 8.01 19.24
CA LYS A 193 7.54 8.44 20.36
C LYS A 193 8.60 9.49 19.97
N GLY A 194 8.25 10.42 19.08
CA GLY A 194 9.16 11.49 18.62
C GLY A 194 10.03 11.09 17.43
N THR A 195 10.07 9.82 17.03
CA THR A 195 10.78 9.36 15.84
C THR A 195 9.86 9.39 14.63
N LEU A 196 10.35 9.95 13.53
CA LEU A 196 9.58 10.12 12.30
C LEU A 196 10.00 9.08 11.27
N TYR A 197 9.05 8.30 10.77
CA TYR A 197 9.23 7.27 9.77
C TYR A 197 8.53 7.65 8.48
N LYS A 198 9.27 7.72 7.38
CA LYS A 198 8.69 7.88 6.04
C LYS A 198 8.06 6.57 5.56
N ALA A 199 7.13 6.65 4.61
CA ALA A 199 6.45 5.47 4.07
C ALA A 199 7.41 4.39 3.54
N GLU A 200 8.55 4.80 2.96
CA GLU A 200 9.58 3.90 2.44
C GLU A 200 10.26 3.08 3.55
N GLN A 201 10.49 3.69 4.71
CA GLN A 201 11.10 3.05 5.88
C GLN A 201 10.13 2.10 6.60
N LEU A 202 8.82 2.39 6.52
CA LEU A 202 7.77 1.56 7.11
C LEU A 202 7.48 0.31 6.26
N PHE A 203 7.97 0.30 5.01
CA PHE A 203 7.81 -0.81 4.12
C PHE A 203 8.78 -1.93 4.47
N VAL A 204 8.35 -2.85 5.31
CA VAL A 204 9.07 -4.09 5.62
C VAL A 204 8.35 -5.25 4.97
N ASP A 205 9.03 -5.93 4.06
CA ASP A 205 8.58 -7.17 3.46
C ASP A 205 9.09 -8.33 4.31
N GLU A 206 8.19 -8.93 5.10
CA GLU A 206 8.53 -10.00 6.03
C GLU A 206 9.18 -11.19 5.31
N ASP A 207 8.67 -11.56 4.13
CA ASP A 207 9.20 -12.67 3.35
C ASP A 207 10.62 -12.37 2.84
N LYS A 208 10.86 -11.15 2.38
CA LYS A 208 12.19 -10.73 1.94
C LYS A 208 13.20 -10.71 3.08
N VAL A 209 12.81 -10.22 4.25
CA VAL A 209 13.68 -10.21 5.44
C VAL A 209 14.06 -11.64 5.85
N LEU A 210 13.11 -12.59 5.81
CA LEU A 210 13.40 -13.99 6.10
C LEU A 210 14.40 -14.59 5.11
N ILE A 211 14.23 -14.31 3.81
CA ILE A 211 15.17 -14.75 2.76
C ILE A 211 16.56 -14.13 2.98
N ASP A 212 16.62 -12.86 3.30
CA ASP A 212 17.89 -12.14 3.52
C ASP A 212 18.61 -12.67 4.78
N ILE A 213 17.88 -13.02 5.85
CA ILE A 213 18.43 -13.66 7.05
C ILE A 213 18.99 -15.06 6.70
N GLN A 214 18.22 -15.88 5.97
CA GLN A 214 18.68 -17.20 5.54
C GLN A 214 19.96 -17.10 4.69
N ARG A 215 19.99 -16.14 3.78
CA ARG A 215 21.18 -15.88 2.96
C ARG A 215 22.38 -15.41 3.78
N ALA A 216 22.15 -14.57 4.79
CA ALA A 216 23.21 -14.10 5.68
C ALA A 216 23.79 -15.26 6.51
N ILE A 217 22.95 -16.16 7.03
CA ILE A 217 23.38 -17.37 7.75
C ILE A 217 24.22 -18.26 6.82
N GLN A 218 23.75 -18.52 5.59
CA GLN A 218 24.47 -19.33 4.63
C GLN A 218 25.83 -18.72 4.25
N ASN A 219 25.88 -17.41 4.06
CA ASN A 219 27.11 -16.70 3.76
C ASN A 219 28.11 -16.77 4.94
N ALA A 220 27.64 -16.59 6.18
CA ALA A 220 28.47 -16.69 7.36
C ALA A 220 29.03 -18.10 7.53
N PHE A 221 28.21 -19.13 7.30
CA PHE A 221 28.62 -20.54 7.33
C PHE A 221 29.70 -20.84 6.27
N ASN A 222 29.47 -20.41 5.03
CA ASN A 222 30.44 -20.59 3.94
C ASN A 222 31.75 -19.83 4.22
N LEU A 223 31.66 -18.63 4.77
CA LEU A 223 32.83 -17.82 5.13
C LEU A 223 33.67 -18.53 6.20
N SER A 224 33.02 -19.04 7.26
CA SER A 224 33.70 -19.82 8.33
C SER A 224 34.48 -21.01 7.77
N ILE A 225 33.84 -21.79 6.89
CA ILE A 225 34.48 -22.97 6.27
C ILE A 225 35.66 -22.57 5.37
N ASN A 226 35.47 -21.52 4.55
CA ASN A 226 36.49 -21.11 3.58
C ASN A 226 37.68 -20.40 4.23
N SER A 227 37.43 -19.65 5.31
CA SER A 227 38.49 -18.97 6.08
C SER A 227 39.23 -19.92 7.06
N GLY A 228 38.70 -21.13 7.25
CA GLY A 228 39.26 -22.07 8.24
C GLY A 228 39.01 -21.68 9.71
N TYR A 229 38.06 -20.78 9.96
CA TYR A 229 37.71 -20.33 11.31
C TYR A 229 36.67 -21.27 11.96
N PRO A 230 37.03 -22.09 12.97
CA PRO A 230 36.11 -23.06 13.54
C PRO A 230 35.09 -22.40 14.46
N THR A 231 33.82 -22.67 14.23
CA THR A 231 32.72 -22.32 15.11
C THR A 231 32.03 -23.60 15.61
N LYS A 232 31.23 -23.51 16.68
CA LYS A 232 30.48 -24.65 17.19
C LYS A 232 29.63 -25.36 16.13
N GLU A 233 29.14 -24.64 15.16
CA GLU A 233 28.23 -25.11 14.10
C GLU A 233 28.99 -25.63 12.87
N THR A 234 30.19 -25.09 12.59
CA THR A 234 30.95 -25.42 11.37
C THR A 234 32.04 -26.47 11.58
N ILE A 235 32.46 -26.68 12.84
CA ILE A 235 33.60 -27.58 13.14
C ILE A 235 33.37 -29.01 12.64
N GLY A 236 32.15 -29.55 12.76
CA GLY A 236 31.81 -30.88 12.27
C GLY A 236 31.96 -31.01 10.74
N PHE A 237 31.54 -29.99 10.03
CA PHE A 237 31.70 -29.94 8.56
C PHE A 237 33.16 -29.79 8.15
N MET A 238 33.93 -28.98 8.88
CA MET A 238 35.36 -28.79 8.59
C MET A 238 36.15 -30.06 8.79
N ILE A 239 35.88 -30.83 9.88
CA ILE A 239 36.51 -32.13 10.13
C ILE A 239 36.13 -33.13 9.05
N SER A 240 34.84 -33.19 8.68
CA SER A 240 34.38 -34.09 7.61
C SER A 240 35.03 -33.74 6.25
N LYS A 241 35.16 -32.47 5.92
CA LYS A 241 35.82 -31.96 4.70
C LYS A 241 37.31 -32.36 4.71
N ALA A 242 38.00 -32.15 5.85
CA ALA A 242 39.39 -32.51 5.99
C ALA A 242 39.62 -34.03 5.84
N TYR A 243 38.76 -34.85 6.48
CA TYR A 243 38.80 -36.30 6.37
C TYR A 243 38.60 -36.81 4.93
N LEU A 244 37.59 -36.24 4.23
CA LEU A 244 37.35 -36.59 2.83
C LEU A 244 38.51 -36.19 1.92
N GLY A 245 39.12 -35.02 2.16
CA GLY A 245 40.30 -34.57 1.43
C GLY A 245 41.52 -35.51 1.67
N ALA A 246 41.77 -35.88 2.93
CA ALA A 246 42.82 -36.81 3.26
C ALA A 246 42.60 -38.20 2.61
N LYS A 247 41.38 -38.73 2.65
CA LYS A 247 41.01 -39.99 2.01
C LYS A 247 41.19 -39.96 0.47
N GLN A 248 40.91 -38.83 -0.15
CA GLN A 248 41.09 -38.68 -1.58
C GLN A 248 42.57 -38.64 -1.98
N LEU A 249 43.39 -37.93 -1.20
CA LEU A 249 44.85 -37.90 -1.40
C LEU A 249 45.48 -39.29 -1.16
N ALA A 250 45.04 -40.04 -0.13
CA ALA A 250 45.51 -41.39 0.11
C ALA A 250 45.22 -42.35 -1.05
N LYS A 251 44.02 -42.21 -1.67
CA LYS A 251 43.68 -42.99 -2.87
C LYS A 251 44.57 -42.66 -4.06
N GLU A 252 44.89 -41.39 -4.31
CA GLU A 252 45.75 -40.98 -5.40
C GLU A 252 47.22 -41.36 -5.18
N THR A 253 47.70 -41.30 -3.96
CA THR A 253 49.08 -41.67 -3.59
C THR A 253 49.27 -43.15 -3.30
N LYS A 254 48.23 -44.00 -3.41
CA LYS A 254 48.23 -45.45 -3.04
C LYS A 254 48.73 -45.71 -1.61
N MET A 255 48.60 -44.78 -0.69
CA MET A 255 48.87 -44.96 0.74
C MET A 255 47.62 -45.51 1.41
N GLU A 256 47.75 -46.56 2.21
CA GLU A 256 46.69 -47.05 3.12
C GLU A 256 46.51 -46.05 4.25
N VAL A 257 45.27 -45.64 4.52
CA VAL A 257 44.87 -44.76 5.64
C VAL A 257 44.07 -45.56 6.62
#